data_b3ab8bff73181919c5dbf9f6bcb2bd5d
#
_entry.id   b3ab8bff73181919c5dbf9f6bcb2bd5d
#
_cell.length_a   1.000
_cell.length_b   1.000
_cell.length_c   1.000
_cell.angle_alpha   90.00
_cell.angle_beta   90.00
_cell.angle_gamma   90.00
#
_symmetry.space_group_name_H-M   'P 1'
#
loop_
_entity.id
_entity.type
_entity.pdbx_description
1 polymer ?
#
loop_
_entity_poly.entity_id
_entity_poly.type
_entity_poly.pdbx_seq_one_letter_code
_entity_poly.pdbx_strand_id
1 'polypeptide(L)'
;WKGYKVMKIVMLGAPGAGKGTQAKMISEKYGVPHISTGDIFRANIKENTPLGQKAKEYMDKGLLVPDELVVDLVVDRVNQEDCKNGYVLDGFPRTIPQAEALTEALSKIGEKLDYAIDVDVPDENIVRRMSGRRACVSCGGTYHIKYNPTKVEGVCDACGGELILRDDDKPETVEQRLRVYHEQTQPLIDYYTKEGILKEVDGTIDLEDVFAEITKILG
;
A
#
# COMPACT_ATOMS: atom_id res chain seq x y z
N TRP A 1 -26.48 -13.97 13.52
CA TRP A 1 -25.84 -13.46 12.28
C TRP A 1 -25.02 -12.23 12.69
N LYS A 2 -23.69 -12.38 12.86
CA LYS A 2 -22.79 -11.23 12.89
C LYS A 2 -22.67 -10.77 11.43
N GLY A 3 -23.42 -9.70 11.10
CA GLY A 3 -23.26 -9.06 9.80
C GLY A 3 -21.80 -8.62 9.65
N TYR A 4 -21.11 -9.10 8.63
CA TYR A 4 -19.78 -8.59 8.29
C TYR A 4 -19.96 -7.11 7.96
N LYS A 5 -19.28 -6.25 8.73
CA LYS A 5 -19.25 -4.82 8.45
C LYS A 5 -18.48 -4.65 7.14
N VAL A 6 -19.15 -4.16 6.11
CA VAL A 6 -18.46 -3.81 4.86
C VAL A 6 -17.42 -2.75 5.16
N MET A 7 -16.16 -2.98 4.79
CA MET A 7 -15.06 -2.05 5.04
C MET A 7 -14.28 -1.78 3.77
N LYS A 8 -14.32 -0.55 3.28
CA LYS A 8 -13.55 -0.06 2.15
C LYS A 8 -12.53 0.95 2.66
N ILE A 9 -11.27 0.54 2.68
CA ILE A 9 -10.19 1.24 3.36
C ILE A 9 -9.11 1.60 2.34
N VAL A 10 -8.61 2.83 2.43
CA VAL A 10 -7.40 3.30 1.75
C VAL A 10 -6.30 3.49 2.79
N MET A 11 -5.13 2.92 2.51
CA MET A 11 -3.92 3.16 3.31
C MET A 11 -3.09 4.28 2.70
N LEU A 12 -2.79 5.29 3.50
CA LEU A 12 -1.92 6.42 3.14
C LEU A 12 -0.64 6.38 3.98
N GLY A 13 0.38 7.05 3.51
CA GLY A 13 1.67 7.17 4.18
C GLY A 13 2.84 7.08 3.20
N ALA A 14 4.00 7.54 3.66
CA ALA A 14 5.21 7.52 2.85
C ALA A 14 5.65 6.10 2.45
N PRO A 15 6.44 5.94 1.40
CA PRO A 15 7.07 4.65 1.08
C PRO A 15 7.82 4.13 2.31
N GLY A 16 7.63 2.87 2.67
CA GLY A 16 8.29 2.28 3.84
C GLY A 16 7.68 2.63 5.21
N ALA A 17 6.52 3.30 5.25
CA ALA A 17 5.81 3.61 6.50
C ALA A 17 5.16 2.36 7.16
N GLY A 18 5.10 1.24 6.47
CA GLY A 18 4.48 0.00 6.97
C GLY A 18 3.05 -0.22 6.49
N LYS A 19 2.60 0.53 5.49
CA LYS A 19 1.24 0.40 4.92
C LYS A 19 0.92 -1.03 4.48
N GLY A 20 1.80 -1.66 3.71
CA GLY A 20 1.59 -3.00 3.19
C GLY A 20 1.45 -4.05 4.28
N THR A 21 2.25 -3.96 5.33
CA THR A 21 2.18 -4.85 6.49
C THR A 21 0.86 -4.66 7.23
N GLN A 22 0.46 -3.43 7.50
CA GLN A 22 -0.81 -3.14 8.16
C GLN A 22 -2.01 -3.55 7.30
N ALA A 23 -1.97 -3.29 5.99
CA ALA A 23 -3.01 -3.72 5.06
C ALA A 23 -3.20 -5.23 5.05
N LYS A 24 -2.12 -6.00 5.08
CA LYS A 24 -2.16 -7.46 5.20
C LYS A 24 -2.82 -7.92 6.49
N MET A 25 -2.45 -7.32 7.62
CA MET A 25 -3.02 -7.66 8.93
C MET A 25 -4.53 -7.32 8.99
N ILE A 26 -4.94 -6.19 8.42
CA ILE A 26 -6.35 -5.82 8.27
C ILE A 26 -7.09 -6.85 7.41
N SER A 27 -6.53 -7.20 6.26
CA SER A 27 -7.08 -8.19 5.34
C SER A 27 -7.34 -9.53 6.03
N GLU A 28 -6.36 -10.02 6.78
CA GLU A 28 -6.46 -11.28 7.53
C GLU A 28 -7.51 -11.23 8.65
N LYS A 29 -7.54 -10.14 9.42
CA LYS A 29 -8.47 -10.00 10.55
C LYS A 29 -9.92 -9.84 10.11
N TYR A 30 -10.18 -9.04 9.09
CA TYR A 30 -11.53 -8.67 8.67
C TYR A 30 -12.03 -9.47 7.47
N GLY A 31 -11.21 -10.34 6.89
CA GLY A 31 -11.58 -11.20 5.78
C GLY A 31 -11.88 -10.44 4.48
N VAL A 32 -11.16 -9.35 4.23
CA VAL A 32 -11.28 -8.53 3.01
C VAL A 32 -10.01 -8.59 2.17
N PRO A 33 -10.06 -8.50 0.83
CA PRO A 33 -8.87 -8.56 0.00
C PRO A 33 -7.94 -7.35 0.24
N HIS A 34 -6.65 -7.61 0.24
CA HIS A 34 -5.58 -6.62 0.20
C HIS A 34 -5.20 -6.37 -1.26
N ILE A 35 -5.40 -5.16 -1.74
CA ILE A 35 -5.11 -4.75 -3.11
C ILE A 35 -3.90 -3.80 -3.07
N SER A 36 -2.74 -4.30 -3.49
CA SER A 36 -1.50 -3.54 -3.60
C SER A 36 -1.17 -3.28 -5.07
N THR A 37 -1.26 -2.04 -5.52
CA THR A 37 -0.87 -1.66 -6.89
C THR A 37 0.60 -1.91 -7.15
N GLY A 38 1.46 -1.66 -6.16
CA GLY A 38 2.88 -1.96 -6.27
C GLY A 38 3.15 -3.45 -6.52
N ASP A 39 2.46 -4.34 -5.82
CA ASP A 39 2.61 -5.78 -6.00
C ASP A 39 2.05 -6.24 -7.37
N ILE A 40 0.95 -5.65 -7.82
CA ILE A 40 0.38 -5.93 -9.15
C ILE A 40 1.39 -5.54 -10.24
N PHE A 41 1.99 -4.35 -10.15
CA PHE A 41 3.01 -3.92 -11.12
C PHE A 41 4.26 -4.78 -11.06
N ARG A 42 4.75 -5.13 -9.87
CA ARG A 42 5.92 -6.01 -9.73
C ARG A 42 5.69 -7.40 -10.31
N ALA A 43 4.51 -7.97 -10.13
CA ALA A 43 4.14 -9.23 -10.77
C ALA A 43 4.14 -9.11 -12.31
N ASN A 44 3.57 -8.04 -12.86
CA ASN A 44 3.59 -7.77 -14.29
C ASN A 44 5.01 -7.54 -14.85
N ILE A 45 5.89 -6.89 -14.07
CA ILE A 45 7.30 -6.70 -14.43
C ILE A 45 8.00 -8.06 -14.50
N LYS A 46 7.78 -8.93 -13.51
CA LYS A 46 8.36 -10.28 -13.47
C LYS A 46 7.93 -11.13 -14.66
N GLU A 47 6.66 -11.03 -15.04
CA GLU A 47 6.10 -11.73 -16.20
C GLU A 47 6.38 -11.03 -17.55
N ASN A 48 7.05 -9.87 -17.51
CA ASN A 48 7.40 -9.08 -18.68
C ASN A 48 6.20 -8.73 -19.58
N THR A 49 5.04 -8.45 -18.97
CA THR A 49 3.86 -8.00 -19.71
C THR A 49 4.05 -6.58 -20.26
N PRO A 50 3.26 -6.14 -21.27
CA PRO A 50 3.29 -4.74 -21.72
C PRO A 50 3.06 -3.73 -20.59
N LEU A 51 2.13 -4.01 -19.69
CA LEU A 51 1.88 -3.20 -18.49
C LEU A 51 3.11 -3.17 -17.58
N GLY A 52 3.74 -4.33 -17.34
CA GLY A 52 4.95 -4.43 -16.53
C GLY A 52 6.13 -3.66 -17.10
N GLN A 53 6.36 -3.74 -18.40
CA GLN A 53 7.41 -2.98 -19.10
C GLN A 53 7.21 -1.47 -18.91
N LYS A 54 5.97 -1.00 -19.06
CA LYS A 54 5.62 0.41 -18.91
C LYS A 54 5.74 0.88 -17.46
N ALA A 55 5.25 0.10 -16.52
CA ALA A 55 5.36 0.40 -15.09
C ALA A 55 6.82 0.49 -14.62
N LYS A 56 7.67 -0.40 -15.11
CA LYS A 56 9.11 -0.44 -14.78
C LYS A 56 9.84 0.85 -15.12
N GLU A 57 9.50 1.48 -16.24
CA GLU A 57 10.11 2.75 -16.67
C GLU A 57 9.95 3.86 -15.62
N TYR A 58 8.83 3.86 -14.91
CA TYR A 58 8.54 4.84 -13.85
C TYR A 58 9.06 4.39 -12.48
N MET A 59 8.81 3.15 -12.11
CA MET A 59 9.16 2.61 -10.79
C MET A 59 10.67 2.59 -10.54
N ASP A 60 11.49 2.25 -11.53
CA ASP A 60 12.95 2.26 -11.42
C ASP A 60 13.51 3.66 -11.16
N LYS A 61 12.79 4.70 -11.55
CA LYS A 61 13.13 6.12 -11.32
C LYS A 61 12.51 6.69 -10.03
N GLY A 62 11.75 5.89 -9.28
CA GLY A 62 11.01 6.35 -8.11
C GLY A 62 9.80 7.24 -8.44
N LEU A 63 9.33 7.20 -9.68
CA LEU A 63 8.17 7.95 -10.17
C LEU A 63 6.89 7.12 -10.06
N LEU A 64 5.73 7.81 -10.06
CA LEU A 64 4.43 7.14 -10.12
C LEU A 64 4.12 6.68 -11.54
N VAL A 65 3.48 5.52 -11.65
CA VAL A 65 2.89 5.07 -12.92
C VAL A 65 1.75 6.04 -13.30
N PRO A 66 1.60 6.40 -14.58
CA PRO A 66 0.56 7.35 -15.02
C PRO A 66 -0.85 7.00 -14.55
N ASP A 67 -1.63 8.01 -14.17
CA ASP A 67 -2.95 7.86 -13.57
C ASP A 67 -3.90 7.01 -14.42
N GLU A 68 -3.92 7.22 -15.73
CA GLU A 68 -4.78 6.47 -16.66
C GLU A 68 -4.53 4.96 -16.68
N LEU A 69 -3.30 4.52 -16.40
CA LEU A 69 -2.96 3.09 -16.33
C LEU A 69 -3.38 2.47 -15.00
N VAL A 70 -3.32 3.26 -13.92
CA VAL A 70 -3.59 2.77 -12.56
C VAL A 70 -5.07 2.78 -12.25
N VAL A 71 -5.79 3.83 -12.64
CA VAL A 71 -7.22 4.00 -12.33
C VAL A 71 -8.05 2.86 -12.90
N ASP A 72 -7.91 2.54 -14.17
CA ASP A 72 -8.67 1.46 -14.80
C ASP A 72 -8.39 0.12 -14.14
N LEU A 73 -7.11 -0.15 -13.84
CA LEU A 73 -6.70 -1.37 -13.14
C LEU A 73 -7.38 -1.53 -11.78
N VAL A 74 -7.41 -0.47 -10.98
CA VAL A 74 -8.00 -0.50 -9.63
C VAL A 74 -9.52 -0.56 -9.70
N VAL A 75 -10.16 0.20 -10.56
CA VAL A 75 -11.62 0.19 -10.72
C VAL A 75 -12.10 -1.20 -11.14
N ASP A 76 -11.44 -1.84 -12.08
CA ASP A 76 -11.76 -3.22 -12.48
C ASP A 76 -11.57 -4.19 -11.30
N ARG A 77 -10.52 -4.02 -10.52
CA ARG A 77 -10.22 -4.90 -9.37
C ARG A 77 -11.23 -4.78 -8.24
N VAL A 78 -11.65 -3.58 -7.86
CA VAL A 78 -12.62 -3.38 -6.77
C VAL A 78 -14.03 -3.80 -7.13
N ASN A 79 -14.33 -3.94 -8.41
CA ASN A 79 -15.63 -4.45 -8.89
C ASN A 79 -15.73 -5.98 -8.93
N GLN A 80 -14.66 -6.70 -8.59
CA GLN A 80 -14.70 -8.17 -8.55
C GLN A 80 -15.51 -8.68 -7.35
N GLU A 81 -15.99 -9.90 -7.47
CA GLU A 81 -16.89 -10.55 -6.49
C GLU A 81 -16.32 -10.58 -5.07
N ASP A 82 -15.01 -10.83 -4.92
CA ASP A 82 -14.33 -10.88 -3.62
C ASP A 82 -14.25 -9.53 -2.90
N CYS A 83 -14.50 -8.43 -3.60
CA CYS A 83 -14.50 -7.07 -3.07
C CYS A 83 -15.87 -6.59 -2.55
N LYS A 84 -16.92 -7.38 -2.70
CA LYS A 84 -18.28 -6.99 -2.29
C LYS A 84 -18.41 -6.67 -0.80
N ASN A 85 -17.65 -7.35 0.05
CA ASN A 85 -17.64 -7.16 1.50
C ASN A 85 -16.59 -6.15 1.97
N GLY A 86 -15.94 -5.46 1.04
CA GLY A 86 -14.90 -4.48 1.31
C GLY A 86 -13.54 -4.89 0.78
N TYR A 87 -12.57 -4.03 1.02
CA TYR A 87 -11.18 -4.20 0.60
C TYR A 87 -10.26 -3.21 1.32
N VAL A 88 -8.97 -3.48 1.26
CA VAL A 88 -7.92 -2.55 1.68
C VAL A 88 -7.07 -2.20 0.46
N LEU A 89 -7.06 -0.92 0.08
CA LEU A 89 -6.21 -0.40 -0.98
C LEU A 89 -4.88 0.09 -0.39
N ASP A 90 -3.79 -0.43 -0.92
CA ASP A 90 -2.42 -0.04 -0.58
C ASP A 90 -1.68 0.41 -1.84
N GLY A 91 -1.20 1.64 -1.82
CA GLY A 91 -0.51 2.24 -2.95
C GLY A 91 -1.43 2.86 -4.01
N PHE A 92 -2.72 3.02 -3.71
CA PHE A 92 -3.70 3.74 -4.51
C PHE A 92 -4.81 4.28 -3.61
N PRO A 93 -5.29 5.51 -3.78
CA PRO A 93 -4.76 6.52 -4.71
C PRO A 93 -3.42 7.09 -4.24
N ARG A 94 -2.63 7.62 -5.17
CA ARG A 94 -1.37 8.33 -4.87
C ARG A 94 -1.38 9.78 -5.33
N THR A 95 -2.39 10.18 -6.08
CA THR A 95 -2.58 11.55 -6.58
C THR A 95 -4.03 11.98 -6.39
N ILE A 96 -4.26 13.30 -6.40
CA ILE A 96 -5.63 13.85 -6.34
C ILE A 96 -6.48 13.35 -7.51
N PRO A 97 -6.05 13.36 -8.77
CA PRO A 97 -6.82 12.80 -9.87
C PRO A 97 -7.21 11.33 -9.68
N GLN A 98 -6.34 10.51 -9.11
CA GLN A 98 -6.66 9.12 -8.79
C GLN A 98 -7.75 9.03 -7.70
N ALA A 99 -7.65 9.84 -6.66
CA ALA A 99 -8.64 9.87 -5.59
C ALA A 99 -10.02 10.32 -6.09
N GLU A 100 -10.07 11.34 -6.92
CA GLU A 100 -11.30 11.83 -7.55
C GLU A 100 -11.92 10.76 -8.45
N ALA A 101 -11.12 10.09 -9.27
CA ALA A 101 -11.57 9.00 -10.14
C ALA A 101 -12.15 7.81 -9.33
N LEU A 102 -11.52 7.45 -8.22
CA LEU A 102 -12.03 6.41 -7.33
C LEU A 102 -13.36 6.83 -6.68
N THR A 103 -13.44 8.05 -6.18
CA THR A 103 -14.66 8.60 -5.58
C THR A 103 -15.82 8.60 -6.59
N GLU A 104 -15.56 9.02 -7.82
CA GLU A 104 -16.55 9.00 -8.91
C GLU A 104 -17.01 7.58 -9.25
N ALA A 105 -16.07 6.66 -9.40
CA ALA A 105 -16.37 5.27 -9.72
C ALA A 105 -17.24 4.60 -8.65
N LEU A 106 -16.93 4.81 -7.38
CA LEU A 106 -17.72 4.29 -6.26
C LEU A 106 -19.11 4.94 -6.18
N SER A 107 -19.19 6.25 -6.40
CA SER A 107 -20.46 6.99 -6.40
C SER A 107 -21.44 6.47 -7.46
N LYS A 108 -20.95 6.06 -8.64
CA LYS A 108 -21.78 5.49 -9.71
C LYS A 108 -22.49 4.20 -9.33
N ILE A 109 -21.95 3.46 -8.37
CA ILE A 109 -22.55 2.22 -7.85
C ILE A 109 -23.16 2.41 -6.46
N GLY A 110 -23.31 3.64 -6.00
CA GLY A 110 -23.90 3.98 -4.71
C GLY A 110 -23.02 3.64 -3.49
N GLU A 111 -21.71 3.55 -3.69
CA GLU A 111 -20.73 3.19 -2.66
C GLU A 111 -19.79 4.35 -2.35
N LYS A 112 -19.10 4.23 -1.20
CA LYS A 112 -18.08 5.18 -0.76
C LYS A 112 -17.01 4.48 0.07
N LEU A 113 -15.84 5.11 0.22
CA LEU A 113 -14.82 4.67 1.16
C LEU A 113 -15.30 4.91 2.62
N ASP A 114 -14.96 4.00 3.49
CA ASP A 114 -15.28 4.12 4.93
C ASP A 114 -14.17 4.82 5.69
N TYR A 115 -12.91 4.51 5.40
CA TYR A 115 -11.75 5.06 6.08
C TYR A 115 -10.59 5.31 5.10
N ALA A 116 -9.87 6.40 5.35
CA ALA A 116 -8.50 6.60 4.86
C ALA A 116 -7.60 6.63 6.08
N ILE A 117 -6.70 5.65 6.19
CA ILE A 117 -5.80 5.51 7.34
C ILE A 117 -4.42 5.98 6.92
N ASP A 118 -3.96 7.06 7.53
CA ASP A 118 -2.62 7.59 7.33
C ASP A 118 -1.68 7.01 8.40
N VAL A 119 -0.67 6.28 7.94
CA VAL A 119 0.41 5.76 8.79
C VAL A 119 1.55 6.78 8.74
N ASP A 120 1.59 7.66 9.73
CA ASP A 120 2.54 8.77 9.78
C ASP A 120 3.91 8.32 10.29
N VAL A 121 4.94 8.54 9.46
CA VAL A 121 6.34 8.23 9.77
C VAL A 121 7.24 9.33 9.22
N PRO A 122 8.12 9.95 10.05
CA PRO A 122 9.08 10.94 9.58
C PRO A 122 10.05 10.37 8.53
N ASP A 123 10.49 11.23 7.60
CA ASP A 123 11.40 10.84 6.50
C ASP A 123 12.68 10.17 6.97
N GLU A 124 13.26 10.61 8.07
CA GLU A 124 14.47 10.04 8.66
C GLU A 124 14.29 8.56 9.02
N ASN A 125 13.13 8.22 9.56
CA ASN A 125 12.77 6.84 9.90
C ASN A 125 12.53 6.02 8.63
N ILE A 126 11.95 6.62 7.59
CA ILE A 126 11.74 6.00 6.29
C ILE A 126 13.07 5.56 5.68
N VAL A 127 14.04 6.46 5.59
CA VAL A 127 15.37 6.15 5.02
C VAL A 127 16.02 4.96 5.75
N ARG A 128 15.97 4.95 7.09
CA ARG A 128 16.48 3.85 7.89
C ARG A 128 15.74 2.53 7.64
N ARG A 129 14.44 2.57 7.52
CA ARG A 129 13.60 1.38 7.26
C ARG A 129 13.84 0.79 5.89
N MET A 130 13.92 1.64 4.85
CA MET A 130 14.08 1.20 3.47
C MET A 130 15.41 0.49 3.24
N SER A 131 16.48 0.93 3.87
CA SER A 131 17.79 0.28 3.76
C SER A 131 17.80 -1.15 4.33
N GLY A 132 16.95 -1.42 5.31
CA GLY A 132 16.80 -2.74 5.95
C GLY A 132 15.67 -3.60 5.41
N ARG A 133 14.82 -3.06 4.53
CA ARG A 133 13.72 -3.82 3.94
C ARG A 133 14.22 -4.87 2.95
N ARG A 134 13.57 -6.04 2.99
CA ARG A 134 13.81 -7.14 2.04
C ARG A 134 12.48 -7.66 1.52
N ALA A 135 12.47 -8.12 0.30
CA ALA A 135 11.30 -8.70 -0.35
C ALA A 135 11.63 -10.07 -0.91
N CYS A 136 10.71 -10.99 -0.76
CA CYS A 136 10.84 -12.32 -1.33
C CYS A 136 10.58 -12.28 -2.85
N VAL A 137 11.50 -12.81 -3.64
CA VAL A 137 11.38 -12.89 -5.10
C VAL A 137 10.25 -13.80 -5.55
N SER A 138 9.84 -14.76 -4.72
CA SER A 138 8.85 -15.78 -5.06
C SER A 138 7.44 -15.40 -4.68
N CYS A 139 7.19 -14.98 -3.43
CA CYS A 139 5.84 -14.71 -2.93
C CYS A 139 5.55 -13.21 -2.67
N GLY A 140 6.55 -12.33 -2.83
CA GLY A 140 6.40 -10.90 -2.58
C GLY A 140 6.33 -10.50 -1.09
N GLY A 141 6.44 -11.44 -0.17
CA GLY A 141 6.45 -11.18 1.26
C GLY A 141 7.57 -10.22 1.66
N THR A 142 7.31 -9.30 2.58
CA THR A 142 8.26 -8.28 3.01
C THR A 142 8.75 -8.51 4.43
N TYR A 143 10.03 -8.29 4.63
CA TYR A 143 10.73 -8.44 5.91
C TYR A 143 11.63 -7.24 6.15
N HIS A 144 12.14 -7.14 7.37
CA HIS A 144 13.14 -6.14 7.71
C HIS A 144 14.26 -6.81 8.52
N ILE A 145 15.50 -6.59 8.12
CA ILE A 145 16.68 -7.23 8.74
C ILE A 145 16.79 -7.00 10.26
N LYS A 146 16.21 -5.93 10.78
CA LYS A 146 16.25 -5.57 12.20
C LYS A 146 14.89 -5.69 12.90
N TYR A 147 13.82 -5.17 12.28
CA TYR A 147 12.51 -5.01 12.93
C TYR A 147 11.54 -6.18 12.70
N ASN A 148 11.76 -6.92 11.63
CA ASN A 148 10.98 -8.12 11.28
C ASN A 148 11.88 -9.12 10.54
N PRO A 149 12.91 -9.67 11.21
CA PRO A 149 13.85 -10.58 10.56
C PRO A 149 13.21 -11.95 10.30
N THR A 150 13.73 -12.64 9.29
CA THR A 150 13.38 -14.03 9.03
C THR A 150 14.13 -14.97 9.97
N LYS A 151 13.61 -16.17 10.15
CA LYS A 151 14.22 -17.23 10.97
C LYS A 151 15.60 -17.64 10.45
N VAL A 152 15.73 -17.65 9.12
CA VAL A 152 17.00 -17.90 8.43
C VAL A 152 17.30 -16.68 7.57
N GLU A 153 18.47 -16.08 7.74
CA GLU A 153 18.88 -14.88 6.98
C GLU A 153 18.82 -15.14 5.48
N GLY A 154 18.18 -14.20 4.77
CA GLY A 154 18.05 -14.27 3.30
C GLY A 154 17.00 -15.26 2.78
N VAL A 155 16.27 -15.94 3.67
CA VAL A 155 15.25 -16.93 3.30
C VAL A 155 13.87 -16.53 3.81
N CYS A 156 12.89 -16.54 2.91
CA CYS A 156 11.50 -16.21 3.24
C CYS A 156 10.88 -17.27 4.16
N ASP A 157 10.33 -16.84 5.29
CA ASP A 157 9.65 -17.74 6.24
C ASP A 157 8.38 -18.38 5.67
N ALA A 158 7.72 -17.71 4.73
CA ALA A 158 6.45 -18.17 4.16
C ALA A 158 6.61 -19.20 3.05
N CYS A 159 7.63 -19.06 2.18
CA CYS A 159 7.77 -19.92 1.00
C CYS A 159 9.18 -20.44 0.74
N GLY A 160 10.17 -20.08 1.56
CA GLY A 160 11.57 -20.49 1.39
C GLY A 160 12.30 -19.80 0.24
N GLY A 161 11.69 -18.84 -0.43
CA GLY A 161 12.31 -18.08 -1.52
C GLY A 161 13.38 -17.11 -1.04
N GLU A 162 14.23 -16.66 -1.96
CA GLU A 162 15.30 -15.69 -1.70
C GLU A 162 14.74 -14.31 -1.36
N LEU A 163 15.40 -13.62 -0.42
CA LEU A 163 15.11 -12.24 -0.06
C LEU A 163 16.12 -11.29 -0.71
N ILE A 164 15.62 -10.25 -1.34
CA ILE A 164 16.44 -9.23 -2.00
C ILE A 164 16.07 -7.81 -1.52
N LEU A 165 17.01 -6.89 -1.70
CA LEU A 165 16.71 -5.46 -1.71
C LEU A 165 16.00 -5.13 -3.03
N ARG A 166 14.82 -4.51 -2.96
CA ARG A 166 14.11 -4.08 -4.18
C ARG A 166 14.90 -3.01 -4.93
N ASP A 167 14.79 -2.97 -6.25
CA ASP A 167 15.45 -1.94 -7.07
C ASP A 167 15.01 -0.52 -6.70
N ASP A 168 13.73 -0.34 -6.37
CA ASP A 168 13.16 0.94 -5.95
C ASP A 168 13.42 1.28 -4.46
N ASP A 169 14.12 0.42 -3.73
CA ASP A 169 14.56 0.66 -2.34
C ASP A 169 16.03 1.10 -2.24
N LYS A 170 16.71 1.31 -3.36
CA LYS A 170 18.04 1.91 -3.39
C LYS A 170 18.00 3.36 -2.87
N PRO A 171 19.04 3.84 -2.16
CA PRO A 171 19.02 5.15 -1.49
C PRO A 171 18.58 6.32 -2.39
N GLU A 172 19.12 6.40 -3.60
CA GLU A 172 18.77 7.44 -4.57
C GLU A 172 17.31 7.37 -5.04
N THR A 173 16.77 6.16 -5.18
CA THR A 173 15.38 5.94 -5.57
C THR A 173 14.42 6.23 -4.41
N VAL A 174 14.80 5.88 -3.19
CA VAL A 174 14.04 6.21 -1.96
C VAL A 174 13.91 7.72 -1.80
N GLU A 175 14.98 8.46 -1.99
CA GLU A 175 14.96 9.93 -1.93
C GLU A 175 13.99 10.53 -2.96
N GLN A 176 14.02 10.03 -4.19
CA GLN A 176 13.09 10.45 -5.23
C GLN A 176 11.63 10.08 -4.90
N ARG A 177 11.40 8.88 -4.37
CA ARG A 177 10.06 8.45 -3.93
C ARG A 177 9.49 9.32 -2.82
N LEU A 178 10.33 9.76 -1.87
CA LEU A 178 9.91 10.68 -0.81
C LEU A 178 9.54 12.06 -1.36
N ARG A 179 10.31 12.58 -2.32
CA ARG A 179 9.96 13.83 -3.00
C ARG A 179 8.60 13.73 -3.70
N VAL A 180 8.41 12.68 -4.49
CA VAL A 180 7.14 12.43 -5.19
C VAL A 180 5.98 12.27 -4.20
N TYR A 181 6.22 11.58 -3.09
CA TYR A 181 5.22 11.44 -2.03
C TYR A 181 4.78 12.80 -1.48
N HIS A 182 5.72 13.65 -1.10
CA HIS A 182 5.40 14.97 -0.54
C HIS A 182 4.70 15.89 -1.54
N GLU A 183 5.08 15.83 -2.81
CA GLU A 183 4.50 16.67 -3.86
C GLU A 183 3.12 16.19 -4.31
N GLN A 184 2.93 14.89 -4.49
CA GLN A 184 1.76 14.33 -5.19
C GLN A 184 0.81 13.55 -4.28
N THR A 185 1.31 12.89 -3.25
CA THR A 185 0.52 11.98 -2.40
C THR A 185 0.12 12.60 -1.07
N GLN A 186 0.99 13.34 -0.42
CA GLN A 186 0.68 13.98 0.86
C GLN A 186 -0.55 14.89 0.80
N PRO A 187 -0.86 15.60 -0.30
CA PRO A 187 -2.11 16.37 -0.44
C PRO A 187 -3.39 15.55 -0.26
N LEU A 188 -3.34 14.22 -0.39
CA LEU A 188 -4.46 13.34 -0.11
C LEU A 188 -4.89 13.34 1.36
N ILE A 189 -4.02 13.68 2.28
CA ILE A 189 -4.35 13.84 3.70
C ILE A 189 -5.43 14.91 3.84
N ASP A 190 -5.24 16.06 3.22
CA ASP A 190 -6.25 17.14 3.22
C ASP A 190 -7.52 16.76 2.46
N TYR A 191 -7.37 16.05 1.33
CA TYR A 191 -8.50 15.54 0.54
C TYR A 191 -9.43 14.68 1.39
N TYR A 192 -8.89 13.67 2.07
CA TYR A 192 -9.68 12.76 2.91
C TYR A 192 -10.08 13.35 4.26
N THR A 193 -9.37 14.34 4.76
CA THR A 193 -9.81 15.14 5.90
C THR A 193 -11.10 15.89 5.58
N LYS A 194 -11.18 16.50 4.39
CA LYS A 194 -12.42 17.17 3.91
C LYS A 194 -13.57 16.20 3.69
N GLU A 195 -13.27 14.97 3.26
CA GLU A 195 -14.26 13.90 3.13
C GLU A 195 -14.72 13.34 4.50
N GLY A 196 -14.05 13.71 5.59
CA GLY A 196 -14.41 13.29 6.95
C GLY A 196 -14.04 11.84 7.30
N ILE A 197 -13.20 11.19 6.52
CA ILE A 197 -12.84 9.77 6.68
C ILE A 197 -11.37 9.53 7.06
N LEU A 198 -10.55 10.58 7.13
CA LEU A 198 -9.14 10.44 7.51
C LEU A 198 -8.98 10.05 8.98
N LYS A 199 -8.15 9.04 9.22
CA LYS A 199 -7.68 8.65 10.54
C LYS A 199 -6.15 8.50 10.49
N GLU A 200 -5.46 9.17 11.38
CA GLU A 200 -4.01 9.11 11.48
C GLU A 200 -3.58 8.18 12.60
N VAL A 201 -2.55 7.38 12.35
CA VAL A 201 -1.89 6.54 13.35
C VAL A 201 -0.38 6.77 13.33
N ASP A 202 0.25 6.67 14.48
CA ASP A 202 1.70 6.77 14.60
C ASP A 202 2.38 5.50 14.10
N GLY A 203 3.06 5.59 12.96
CA GLY A 203 3.78 4.48 12.35
C GLY A 203 5.19 4.26 12.91
N THR A 204 5.63 5.04 13.89
CA THR A 204 6.98 4.93 14.51
C THR A 204 7.03 3.90 15.63
N ILE A 205 5.89 3.51 16.20
CA ILE A 205 5.76 2.51 17.25
C ILE A 205 5.85 1.10 16.70
N ASP A 206 5.84 0.09 17.58
CA ASP A 206 5.91 -1.30 17.17
C ASP A 206 4.72 -1.69 16.28
N LEU A 207 4.96 -2.57 15.34
CA LEU A 207 4.01 -2.99 14.30
C LEU A 207 2.67 -3.47 14.88
N GLU A 208 2.70 -4.24 15.96
CA GLU A 208 1.49 -4.73 16.61
C GLU A 208 0.73 -3.63 17.35
N ASP A 209 1.42 -2.64 17.89
CA ASP A 209 0.81 -1.48 18.53
C ASP A 209 0.14 -0.57 17.49
N VAL A 210 0.77 -0.36 16.33
CA VAL A 210 0.14 0.32 15.17
C VAL A 210 -1.15 -0.40 14.78
N PHE A 211 -1.11 -1.72 14.66
CA PHE A 211 -2.28 -2.52 14.33
C PHE A 211 -3.38 -2.43 15.39
N ALA A 212 -3.01 -2.40 16.68
CA ALA A 212 -3.96 -2.21 17.77
C ALA A 212 -4.68 -0.85 17.68
N GLU A 213 -3.97 0.23 17.34
CA GLU A 213 -4.58 1.54 17.08
C GLU A 213 -5.54 1.51 15.89
N ILE A 214 -5.14 0.88 14.79
CA ILE A 214 -6.01 0.72 13.61
C ILE A 214 -7.28 -0.06 13.96
N THR A 215 -7.17 -1.14 14.71
CA THR A 215 -8.34 -1.95 15.08
C THR A 215 -9.30 -1.22 16.03
N LYS A 216 -8.82 -0.32 16.87
CA LYS A 216 -9.69 0.57 17.65
C LYS A 216 -10.50 1.51 16.77
N ILE A 217 -9.94 1.97 15.66
CA ILE A 217 -10.63 2.82 14.68
C ILE A 217 -11.69 2.03 13.92
N LEU A 218 -11.34 0.83 13.48
CA LEU A 218 -12.19 0.01 12.62
C LEU A 218 -13.31 -0.72 13.39
N GLY A 219 -13.07 -1.08 14.61
CA GLY A 219 -14.02 -1.78 15.48
C GLY A 219 -13.96 -3.31 15.41
#